data_86a793dcfa13e10e6da35c5b085959bb
#
_entry.id   86a793dcfa13e10e6da35c5b085959bb
#
_cell.length_a   1.000
_cell.length_b   1.000
_cell.length_c   1.000
_cell.angle_alpha   90.00
_cell.angle_beta   90.00
_cell.angle_gamma   90.00
#
_symmetry.space_group_name_H-M   'P 1'
#
loop_
_entity.id
_entity.type
_entity.pdbx_description
1 polymer ?
#
loop_
_entity_poly.entity_id
_entity_poly.type
_entity_poly.pdbx_seq_one_letter_code
_entity_poly.pdbx_strand_id
1 'polypeptide(L)'
;VDGYEAVQLGYEDVKEQRSNKPAIGHAKKANTAPKKFIKEFNYDEMLNLEVGSEVKADIFKAGDIVDVQGTSKGHGYNGTIVRNNAHQGPKTHGGSKNIRHQGSLATNGRNNGVVNKGTAMPGQYGGYTTTNQNLEVIKVDAEEGYILVKGNVPGPKRGLVTIHTTVKPKKEVTAVELISYESASVEEELEKVEETINEELATETVAEGK
;
A
#
# COMPACT_ATOMS: atom_id res chain seq x y z
N VAL A 1 -30.91 -6.14 -11.59
CA VAL A 1 -31.67 -5.66 -10.42
C VAL A 1 -30.99 -4.46 -9.82
N ASP A 2 -29.64 -4.45 -9.76
CA ASP A 2 -28.86 -3.44 -9.06
C ASP A 2 -28.49 -2.23 -9.94
N GLY A 3 -28.71 -2.30 -11.25
CA GLY A 3 -28.56 -1.20 -12.19
C GLY A 3 -27.12 -0.88 -12.61
N TYR A 4 -26.13 -1.68 -12.19
CA TYR A 4 -24.74 -1.58 -12.58
C TYR A 4 -24.06 -2.96 -12.61
N GLU A 5 -22.96 -3.06 -13.32
CA GLU A 5 -22.11 -4.26 -13.40
C GLU A 5 -20.85 -4.06 -12.55
N ALA A 6 -20.54 -5.01 -11.68
CA ALA A 6 -19.37 -4.98 -10.83
C ALA A 6 -18.94 -6.40 -10.44
N VAL A 7 -17.67 -6.58 -10.14
CA VAL A 7 -17.09 -7.83 -9.64
C VAL A 7 -16.77 -7.67 -8.15
N GLN A 8 -17.24 -8.61 -7.35
CA GLN A 8 -16.90 -8.67 -5.93
C GLN A 8 -15.64 -9.52 -5.73
N LEU A 9 -14.58 -8.93 -5.19
CA LEU A 9 -13.38 -9.63 -4.77
C LEU A 9 -13.43 -9.87 -3.26
N GLY A 10 -13.18 -11.12 -2.87
CA GLY A 10 -13.11 -11.56 -1.48
C GLY A 10 -11.67 -11.83 -1.04
N TYR A 11 -11.28 -11.35 0.14
CA TYR A 11 -9.96 -11.55 0.72
C TYR A 11 -10.03 -12.07 2.15
N GLU A 12 -9.09 -12.94 2.53
CA GLU A 12 -8.94 -13.58 3.83
C GLU A 12 -10.12 -14.49 4.22
N ASP A 13 -9.85 -15.79 4.29
CA ASP A 13 -10.86 -16.79 4.63
C ASP A 13 -11.24 -16.77 6.11
N VAL A 14 -12.52 -16.92 6.38
CA VAL A 14 -13.06 -17.01 7.72
C VAL A 14 -13.61 -18.43 7.96
N LYS A 15 -13.29 -19.00 9.11
CA LYS A 15 -13.85 -20.30 9.50
C LYS A 15 -15.39 -20.22 9.53
N GLU A 16 -16.07 -21.24 9.00
CA GLU A 16 -17.55 -21.27 8.97
C GLU A 16 -18.20 -21.07 10.33
N GLN A 17 -17.58 -21.60 11.40
CA GLN A 17 -18.05 -21.44 12.78
C GLN A 17 -18.10 -19.98 13.25
N ARG A 18 -17.31 -19.08 12.63
CA ARG A 18 -17.27 -17.64 12.93
C ARG A 18 -18.10 -16.80 11.96
N SER A 19 -18.71 -17.44 10.98
CA SER A 19 -19.47 -16.75 9.94
C SER A 19 -20.98 -16.89 10.17
N ASN A 20 -21.73 -15.85 9.83
CA ASN A 20 -23.18 -15.86 9.90
C ASN A 20 -23.77 -16.63 8.72
N LYS A 21 -24.96 -17.23 8.90
CA LYS A 21 -25.68 -17.97 7.84
C LYS A 21 -25.80 -17.20 6.51
N PRO A 22 -26.13 -15.90 6.48
CA PRO A 22 -26.16 -15.12 5.23
C PRO A 22 -24.80 -15.06 4.52
N ALA A 23 -23.69 -14.86 5.27
CA ALA A 23 -22.33 -14.80 4.69
C ALA A 23 -21.91 -16.18 4.11
N ILE A 24 -22.27 -17.27 4.80
CA ILE A 24 -22.04 -18.64 4.28
C ILE A 24 -22.86 -18.85 3.00
N GLY A 25 -24.12 -18.44 2.99
CA GLY A 25 -24.99 -18.55 1.81
C GLY A 25 -24.48 -17.72 0.63
N HIS A 26 -23.90 -16.54 0.89
CA HIS A 26 -23.27 -15.71 -0.13
C HIS A 26 -22.03 -16.39 -0.72
N ALA A 27 -21.13 -16.90 0.11
CA ALA A 27 -19.91 -17.57 -0.34
C ALA A 27 -20.21 -18.87 -1.11
N LYS A 28 -21.26 -19.61 -0.75
CA LYS A 28 -21.70 -20.82 -1.47
C LYS A 28 -22.06 -20.56 -2.93
N LYS A 29 -22.52 -19.38 -3.30
CA LYS A 29 -22.80 -19.02 -4.71
C LYS A 29 -21.54 -19.06 -5.58
N ALA A 30 -20.39 -18.75 -4.98
CA ALA A 30 -19.09 -18.78 -5.64
C ALA A 30 -18.29 -20.05 -5.34
N ASN A 31 -18.88 -21.06 -4.67
CA ASN A 31 -18.22 -22.29 -4.23
C ASN A 31 -16.94 -22.04 -3.42
N THR A 32 -16.90 -20.97 -2.62
CA THR A 32 -15.73 -20.56 -1.83
C THR A 32 -16.05 -20.54 -0.33
N ALA A 33 -15.00 -20.52 0.50
CA ALA A 33 -15.15 -20.26 1.94
C ALA A 33 -15.62 -18.82 2.19
N PRO A 34 -16.31 -18.53 3.32
CA PRO A 34 -16.68 -17.18 3.69
C PRO A 34 -15.45 -16.28 3.77
N LYS A 35 -15.51 -15.10 3.17
CA LYS A 35 -14.42 -14.12 3.15
C LYS A 35 -14.64 -13.03 4.19
N LYS A 36 -13.56 -12.54 4.78
CA LYS A 36 -13.59 -11.48 5.78
C LYS A 36 -13.82 -10.10 5.18
N PHE A 37 -13.19 -9.85 4.06
CA PHE A 37 -13.30 -8.61 3.34
C PHE A 37 -13.90 -8.89 1.96
N ILE A 38 -14.92 -8.14 1.62
CA ILE A 38 -15.54 -8.20 0.31
C ILE A 38 -15.61 -6.76 -0.19
N LYS A 39 -15.10 -6.52 -1.40
CA LYS A 39 -15.14 -5.21 -2.03
C LYS A 39 -15.50 -5.34 -3.50
N GLU A 40 -16.30 -4.42 -3.99
CA GLU A 40 -16.71 -4.33 -5.38
C GLU A 40 -15.74 -3.50 -6.20
N PHE A 41 -15.49 -3.97 -7.42
CA PHE A 41 -14.67 -3.31 -8.41
C PHE A 41 -15.45 -3.23 -9.71
N ASN A 42 -15.41 -2.05 -10.32
CA ASN A 42 -16.09 -1.77 -11.58
C ASN A 42 -15.03 -1.40 -12.63
N TYR A 43 -14.30 -2.42 -13.10
CA TYR A 43 -13.33 -2.30 -14.18
C TYR A 43 -13.70 -3.27 -15.29
N ASP A 44 -13.74 -2.80 -16.52
CA ASP A 44 -14.17 -3.57 -17.70
C ASP A 44 -13.36 -4.86 -17.89
N GLU A 45 -12.07 -4.83 -17.59
CA GLU A 45 -11.17 -5.99 -17.66
C GLU A 45 -11.53 -7.09 -16.66
N MET A 46 -12.06 -6.70 -15.48
CA MET A 46 -12.45 -7.65 -14.43
C MET A 46 -13.82 -8.27 -14.66
N LEU A 47 -14.69 -7.65 -15.45
CA LEU A 47 -16.02 -8.18 -15.75
C LEU A 47 -15.99 -9.52 -16.49
N ASN A 48 -14.87 -9.83 -17.13
CA ASN A 48 -14.68 -11.10 -17.87
C ASN A 48 -14.22 -12.27 -16.96
N LEU A 49 -14.00 -12.02 -15.64
CA LEU A 49 -13.58 -13.07 -14.71
C LEU A 49 -14.75 -14.00 -14.36
N GLU A 50 -14.46 -15.29 -14.33
CA GLU A 50 -15.45 -16.30 -13.91
C GLU A 50 -15.65 -16.27 -12.38
N VAL A 51 -16.88 -16.56 -11.95
CA VAL A 51 -17.21 -16.61 -10.53
C VAL A 51 -16.49 -17.79 -9.88
N GLY A 52 -15.72 -17.51 -8.82
CA GLY A 52 -14.90 -18.50 -8.11
C GLY A 52 -13.45 -18.58 -8.58
N SER A 53 -13.05 -17.80 -9.59
CA SER A 53 -11.64 -17.67 -10.00
C SER A 53 -10.80 -16.94 -8.93
N GLU A 54 -9.54 -17.32 -8.83
CA GLU A 54 -8.58 -16.66 -7.94
C GLU A 54 -7.79 -15.60 -8.69
N VAL A 55 -7.76 -14.40 -8.11
CA VAL A 55 -6.98 -13.26 -8.60
C VAL A 55 -5.67 -13.21 -7.82
N LYS A 56 -4.54 -13.44 -8.49
CA LYS A 56 -3.19 -13.42 -7.90
C LYS A 56 -2.50 -12.08 -8.16
N ALA A 57 -1.33 -11.92 -7.56
CA ALA A 57 -0.51 -10.71 -7.68
C ALA A 57 0.04 -10.46 -9.11
N ASP A 58 0.06 -11.47 -9.96
CA ASP A 58 0.56 -11.48 -11.34
C ASP A 58 -0.17 -10.53 -12.32
N ILE A 59 -1.31 -9.98 -11.90
CA ILE A 59 -2.01 -8.92 -12.64
C ILE A 59 -1.11 -7.68 -12.81
N PHE A 60 -0.25 -7.40 -11.82
CA PHE A 60 0.67 -6.28 -11.83
C PHE A 60 2.06 -6.73 -12.27
N LYS A 61 2.78 -5.84 -12.97
CA LYS A 61 4.15 -6.07 -13.44
C LYS A 61 5.09 -5.05 -12.82
N ALA A 62 6.38 -5.41 -12.74
CA ALA A 62 7.41 -4.46 -12.35
C ALA A 62 7.46 -3.27 -13.34
N GLY A 63 7.47 -2.05 -12.83
CA GLY A 63 7.39 -0.83 -13.62
C GLY A 63 5.98 -0.24 -13.76
N ASP A 64 4.93 -0.98 -13.37
CA ASP A 64 3.57 -0.45 -13.39
C ASP A 64 3.42 0.68 -12.38
N ILE A 65 2.56 1.65 -12.74
CA ILE A 65 2.21 2.75 -11.85
C ILE A 65 0.83 2.48 -11.26
N VAL A 66 0.75 2.46 -9.94
CA VAL A 66 -0.44 2.09 -9.19
C VAL A 66 -0.87 3.15 -8.18
N ASP A 67 -2.15 3.17 -7.88
CA ASP A 67 -2.75 3.94 -6.80
C ASP A 67 -3.12 2.99 -5.66
N VAL A 68 -2.63 3.29 -4.46
CA VAL A 68 -2.85 2.46 -3.28
C VAL A 68 -3.82 3.16 -2.33
N GLN A 69 -4.98 2.57 -2.13
CA GLN A 69 -6.02 3.06 -1.24
C GLN A 69 -6.13 2.22 0.02
N GLY A 70 -6.21 2.88 1.17
CA GLY A 70 -6.40 2.21 2.46
C GLY A 70 -6.97 3.14 3.50
N THR A 71 -7.27 2.61 4.69
CA THR A 71 -7.73 3.40 5.83
C THR A 71 -6.53 3.90 6.62
N SER A 72 -6.37 5.21 6.72
CA SER A 72 -5.28 5.85 7.45
C SER A 72 -5.31 5.50 8.95
N LYS A 73 -4.15 5.57 9.61
CA LYS A 73 -4.07 5.35 11.06
C LYS A 73 -4.94 6.36 11.79
N GLY A 74 -5.81 5.90 12.68
CA GLY A 74 -6.65 6.76 13.52
C GLY A 74 -5.84 7.35 14.68
N HIS A 75 -6.00 8.64 14.92
CA HIS A 75 -5.37 9.38 16.03
C HIS A 75 -6.41 9.99 16.99
N GLY A 76 -7.68 9.67 16.80
CA GLY A 76 -8.76 10.20 17.61
C GLY A 76 -9.02 11.70 17.39
N TYR A 77 -9.65 12.33 18.36
CA TYR A 77 -9.93 13.78 18.32
C TYR A 77 -8.67 14.58 18.66
N ASN A 78 -8.24 15.43 17.74
CA ASN A 78 -7.01 16.22 17.88
C ASN A 78 -7.27 17.72 17.69
N GLY A 79 -6.44 18.52 18.37
CA GLY A 79 -6.42 19.97 18.22
C GLY A 79 -5.86 20.39 16.85
N THR A 80 -6.09 21.66 16.50
CA THR A 80 -5.69 22.27 15.21
C THR A 80 -4.20 22.12 14.90
N ILE A 81 -3.36 22.22 15.91
CA ILE A 81 -1.90 22.15 15.76
C ILE A 81 -1.48 20.77 15.22
N VAL A 82 -2.01 19.69 15.80
CA VAL A 82 -1.67 18.33 15.36
C VAL A 82 -2.39 17.96 14.05
N ARG A 83 -3.68 18.30 13.98
CA ARG A 83 -4.53 17.90 12.85
C ARG A 83 -4.19 18.64 11.56
N ASN A 84 -3.88 19.95 11.67
CA ASN A 84 -3.72 20.84 10.51
C ASN A 84 -2.31 21.46 10.42
N ASN A 85 -1.32 20.97 11.20
CA ASN A 85 0.03 21.50 11.26
C ASN A 85 0.08 23.04 11.51
N ALA A 86 -0.86 23.54 12.36
CA ALA A 86 -0.90 24.94 12.70
C ALA A 86 0.24 25.32 13.64
N HIS A 87 0.72 26.56 13.54
CA HIS A 87 1.73 27.10 14.42
C HIS A 87 1.22 27.24 15.85
N GLN A 88 2.08 26.98 16.82
CA GLN A 88 1.82 27.29 18.22
C GLN A 88 1.98 28.80 18.46
N GLY A 89 1.19 29.33 19.37
CA GLY A 89 1.38 30.69 19.87
C GLY A 89 2.69 30.86 20.65
N PRO A 90 3.15 32.11 20.87
CA PRO A 90 4.36 32.40 21.64
C PRO A 90 4.22 31.90 23.09
N LYS A 91 5.31 31.33 23.62
CA LYS A 91 5.39 30.86 25.03
C LYS A 91 5.75 31.98 26.00
N THR A 92 6.25 33.10 25.49
CA THR A 92 6.71 34.29 26.24
C THR A 92 5.93 35.53 25.82
N HIS A 93 6.39 36.73 26.16
CA HIS A 93 5.74 38.02 25.82
C HIS A 93 4.34 38.18 26.44
N GLY A 94 4.13 37.71 27.69
CA GLY A 94 2.86 37.85 28.37
C GLY A 94 1.75 36.90 27.86
N GLY A 95 2.04 36.02 26.90
CA GLY A 95 1.13 34.99 26.44
C GLY A 95 0.93 33.91 27.51
N SER A 96 -0.25 33.85 28.15
CA SER A 96 -0.59 32.84 29.15
C SER A 96 -1.69 31.94 28.64
N LYS A 97 -1.49 30.62 28.73
CA LYS A 97 -2.50 29.57 28.43
C LYS A 97 -3.04 29.53 26.98
N ASN A 98 -2.53 30.36 26.06
CA ASN A 98 -3.01 30.48 24.67
C ASN A 98 -2.13 29.78 23.62
N ILE A 99 -1.14 29.00 24.08
CA ILE A 99 -0.09 28.41 23.21
C ILE A 99 -0.69 27.49 22.15
N ARG A 100 -1.71 26.74 22.48
CA ARG A 100 -2.33 25.73 21.60
C ARG A 100 -3.73 26.12 21.10
N HIS A 101 -4.13 27.36 21.24
CA HIS A 101 -5.43 27.85 20.80
C HIS A 101 -5.46 28.02 19.28
N GLN A 102 -6.65 27.90 18.72
CA GLN A 102 -6.87 28.02 17.28
C GLN A 102 -6.66 29.46 16.77
N GLY A 103 -6.83 30.44 17.64
CA GLY A 103 -6.80 31.86 17.27
C GLY A 103 -8.17 32.38 16.82
N SER A 104 -8.17 33.54 16.17
CA SER A 104 -9.42 34.16 15.71
C SER A 104 -10.07 33.40 14.57
N LEU A 105 -11.37 33.22 14.64
CA LEU A 105 -12.23 32.65 13.58
C LEU A 105 -12.93 33.75 12.77
N ALA A 106 -12.75 35.02 13.16
CA ALA A 106 -13.36 36.14 12.48
C ALA A 106 -12.62 36.40 11.13
N THR A 107 -13.38 36.51 10.07
CA THR A 107 -12.90 36.87 8.74
C THR A 107 -13.36 38.28 8.39
N ASN A 108 -12.46 39.26 8.48
CA ASN A 108 -12.58 40.61 7.90
C ASN A 108 -13.93 41.34 8.06
N GLY A 109 -14.67 41.11 9.13
CA GLY A 109 -15.92 41.85 9.43
C GLY A 109 -17.10 41.60 8.47
N ARG A 110 -16.91 40.85 7.38
CA ARG A 110 -17.95 40.67 6.35
C ARG A 110 -18.90 39.50 6.63
N ASN A 111 -18.51 38.56 7.47
CA ASN A 111 -19.26 37.29 7.63
C ASN A 111 -20.25 37.30 8.80
N ASN A 112 -20.48 38.43 9.48
CA ASN A 112 -21.45 38.56 10.59
C ASN A 112 -21.41 37.37 11.59
N GLY A 113 -20.20 36.92 11.96
CA GLY A 113 -20.00 35.80 12.89
C GLY A 113 -20.09 34.41 12.25
N VAL A 114 -20.31 34.29 10.95
CA VAL A 114 -20.30 32.99 10.26
C VAL A 114 -18.87 32.57 9.98
N VAL A 115 -18.52 31.33 10.35
CA VAL A 115 -17.25 30.71 10.06
C VAL A 115 -17.32 30.06 8.67
N ASN A 116 -16.32 30.29 7.82
CA ASN A 116 -16.28 29.73 6.48
C ASN A 116 -16.16 28.20 6.52
N LYS A 117 -16.79 27.53 5.54
CA LYS A 117 -16.60 26.08 5.34
C LYS A 117 -15.14 25.78 5.03
N GLY A 118 -14.62 24.68 5.57
CA GLY A 118 -13.23 24.28 5.37
C GLY A 118 -12.23 24.96 6.32
N THR A 119 -12.68 25.83 7.24
CA THR A 119 -11.80 26.41 8.26
C THR A 119 -11.17 25.32 9.12
N ALA A 120 -9.83 25.42 9.29
CA ALA A 120 -9.07 24.45 10.09
C ALA A 120 -9.49 24.50 11.55
N MET A 121 -10.11 23.43 12.01
CA MET A 121 -10.62 23.28 13.39
C MET A 121 -10.19 21.95 14.02
N PRO A 122 -10.26 21.82 15.35
CA PRO A 122 -10.12 20.55 16.03
C PRO A 122 -11.15 19.53 15.52
N GLY A 123 -10.80 18.25 15.54
CA GLY A 123 -11.71 17.19 15.11
C GLY A 123 -11.02 15.84 15.01
N GLN A 124 -11.75 14.87 14.47
CA GLN A 124 -11.21 13.55 14.22
C GLN A 124 -10.02 13.63 13.26
N TYR A 125 -8.92 12.96 13.62
CA TYR A 125 -7.70 12.89 12.82
C TYR A 125 -7.40 11.43 12.48
N GLY A 126 -7.24 11.16 11.19
CA GLY A 126 -7.07 9.81 10.69
C GLY A 126 -8.32 8.92 10.78
N GLY A 127 -8.20 7.66 10.41
CA GLY A 127 -9.31 6.72 10.36
C GLY A 127 -10.25 6.93 9.16
N TYR A 128 -9.77 7.62 8.12
CA TYR A 128 -10.50 7.84 6.87
C TYR A 128 -9.75 7.22 5.70
N THR A 129 -10.48 6.97 4.64
CA THR A 129 -9.92 6.43 3.40
C THR A 129 -8.96 7.43 2.76
N THR A 130 -7.74 6.98 2.49
CA THR A 130 -6.68 7.77 1.86
C THR A 130 -6.13 7.00 0.68
N THR A 131 -5.89 7.68 -0.43
CA THR A 131 -5.28 7.11 -1.63
C THR A 131 -3.93 7.78 -1.89
N ASN A 132 -2.88 6.98 -1.94
CA ASN A 132 -1.56 7.42 -2.38
C ASN A 132 -1.44 7.09 -3.86
N GLN A 133 -1.31 8.12 -4.68
CA GLN A 133 -1.35 8.02 -6.13
C GLN A 133 0.05 7.94 -6.76
N ASN A 134 0.12 7.34 -7.95
CA ASN A 134 1.30 7.28 -8.78
C ASN A 134 2.52 6.63 -8.09
N LEU A 135 2.31 5.50 -7.44
CA LEU A 135 3.37 4.70 -6.85
C LEU A 135 3.87 3.67 -7.87
N GLU A 136 5.17 3.48 -7.93
CA GLU A 136 5.84 2.55 -8.82
C GLU A 136 5.91 1.16 -8.20
N VAL A 137 5.55 0.12 -8.95
CA VAL A 137 5.73 -1.28 -8.57
C VAL A 137 7.16 -1.70 -8.91
N ILE A 138 7.92 -2.13 -7.91
CA ILE A 138 9.33 -2.53 -8.08
C ILE A 138 9.42 -4.01 -8.41
N LYS A 139 8.75 -4.87 -7.64
CA LYS A 139 8.76 -6.33 -7.79
C LYS A 139 7.39 -6.89 -7.49
N VAL A 140 7.00 -7.89 -8.24
CA VAL A 140 5.82 -8.72 -7.99
C VAL A 140 6.29 -10.17 -7.87
N ASP A 141 5.82 -10.84 -6.84
CA ASP A 141 6.07 -12.26 -6.63
C ASP A 141 4.74 -12.97 -6.46
N ALA A 142 4.36 -13.76 -7.46
CA ALA A 142 3.10 -14.46 -7.48
C ALA A 142 3.10 -15.73 -6.62
N GLU A 143 4.29 -16.32 -6.37
CA GLU A 143 4.43 -17.54 -5.56
C GLU A 143 4.33 -17.20 -4.08
N GLU A 144 5.09 -16.21 -3.63
CA GLU A 144 5.04 -15.71 -2.25
C GLU A 144 3.85 -14.76 -1.99
N GLY A 145 3.19 -14.28 -3.04
CA GLY A 145 1.98 -13.44 -2.96
C GLY A 145 2.23 -12.03 -2.41
N TYR A 146 3.36 -11.39 -2.77
CA TYR A 146 3.63 -10.02 -2.39
C TYR A 146 3.91 -9.09 -3.56
N ILE A 147 3.67 -7.81 -3.35
CA ILE A 147 3.96 -6.72 -4.29
C ILE A 147 4.81 -5.68 -3.56
N LEU A 148 5.97 -5.36 -4.10
CA LEU A 148 6.82 -4.28 -3.59
C LEU A 148 6.49 -2.97 -4.31
N VAL A 149 6.05 -1.97 -3.55
CA VAL A 149 5.69 -0.64 -4.05
C VAL A 149 6.65 0.39 -3.49
N LYS A 150 7.14 1.28 -4.33
CA LYS A 150 8.03 2.37 -3.96
C LYS A 150 7.25 3.52 -3.36
N GLY A 151 7.37 3.70 -2.05
CA GLY A 151 6.73 4.80 -1.33
C GLY A 151 5.98 4.34 -0.08
N ASN A 152 5.02 5.15 0.34
CA ASN A 152 4.25 4.87 1.54
C ASN A 152 2.88 4.26 1.21
N VAL A 153 2.48 3.28 2.01
CA VAL A 153 1.17 2.64 1.95
C VAL A 153 0.30 3.18 3.08
N PRO A 154 -0.95 3.59 2.82
CA PRO A 154 -1.83 4.13 3.86
C PRO A 154 -2.27 3.05 4.85
N GLY A 155 -2.31 3.40 6.13
CA GLY A 155 -2.85 2.57 7.19
C GLY A 155 -1.84 1.89 8.10
N PRO A 156 -2.31 1.06 9.05
CA PRO A 156 -1.48 0.26 9.94
C PRO A 156 -0.90 -0.96 9.21
N LYS A 157 0.13 -1.56 9.80
CA LYS A 157 0.62 -2.87 9.36
C LYS A 157 -0.52 -3.90 9.38
N ARG A 158 -0.60 -4.76 8.36
CA ARG A 158 -1.66 -5.74 8.16
C ARG A 158 -3.05 -5.13 7.95
N GLY A 159 -3.13 -3.84 7.60
CA GLY A 159 -4.39 -3.22 7.18
C GLY A 159 -4.76 -3.64 5.76
N LEU A 160 -6.06 -3.69 5.47
CA LEU A 160 -6.56 -3.91 4.13
C LEU A 160 -6.22 -2.71 3.25
N VAL A 161 -5.62 -2.98 2.10
CA VAL A 161 -5.36 -1.99 1.06
C VAL A 161 -5.94 -2.48 -0.27
N THR A 162 -6.32 -1.54 -1.10
CA THR A 162 -6.77 -1.79 -2.47
C THR A 162 -5.77 -1.16 -3.42
N ILE A 163 -5.29 -1.91 -4.38
CA ILE A 163 -4.36 -1.45 -5.39
C ILE A 163 -5.12 -1.34 -6.71
N HIS A 164 -5.00 -0.21 -7.38
CA HIS A 164 -5.59 0.07 -8.68
C HIS A 164 -4.52 0.55 -9.64
N THR A 165 -4.67 0.25 -10.91
CA THR A 165 -3.88 0.92 -11.95
C THR A 165 -4.20 2.41 -11.95
N THR A 166 -3.19 3.27 -12.11
CA THR A 166 -3.41 4.71 -12.12
C THR A 166 -4.12 5.16 -13.39
N VAL A 167 -5.05 6.10 -13.26
CA VAL A 167 -5.79 6.67 -14.39
C VAL A 167 -4.93 7.67 -15.18
N LYS A 168 -3.96 8.31 -14.53
CA LYS A 168 -3.11 9.34 -15.14
C LYS A 168 -1.63 9.11 -14.79
N PRO A 169 -0.96 8.16 -15.44
CA PRO A 169 0.47 7.96 -15.23
C PRO A 169 1.24 9.21 -15.66
N LYS A 170 2.17 9.67 -14.81
CA LYS A 170 2.95 10.89 -15.10
C LYS A 170 4.08 10.63 -16.11
N LYS A 171 4.63 9.42 -16.14
CA LYS A 171 5.75 9.01 -16.99
C LYS A 171 5.67 7.50 -17.21
N GLU A 172 6.17 7.05 -18.34
CA GLU A 172 6.55 5.65 -18.53
C GLU A 172 7.74 5.37 -17.62
N VAL A 173 7.60 4.39 -16.76
CA VAL A 173 8.66 3.97 -15.84
C VAL A 173 9.22 2.66 -16.36
N THR A 174 10.52 2.63 -16.60
CA THR A 174 11.23 1.39 -16.91
C THR A 174 11.40 0.60 -15.63
N ALA A 175 11.18 -0.71 -15.68
CA ALA A 175 11.38 -1.60 -14.55
C ALA A 175 12.82 -1.44 -14.01
N VAL A 176 12.95 -1.33 -12.68
CA VAL A 176 14.26 -1.22 -12.04
C VAL A 176 14.84 -2.61 -11.88
N GLU A 177 16.04 -2.83 -12.41
CA GLU A 177 16.79 -4.07 -12.15
C GLU A 177 17.20 -4.11 -10.68
N LEU A 178 16.75 -5.14 -9.98
CA LEU A 178 17.09 -5.37 -8.58
C LEU A 178 18.39 -6.15 -8.50
N ILE A 179 19.34 -5.64 -7.74
CA ILE A 179 20.58 -6.35 -7.42
C ILE A 179 20.24 -7.41 -6.36
N SER A 180 20.43 -8.69 -6.69
CA SER A 180 20.37 -9.78 -5.72
C SER A 180 21.74 -9.99 -5.10
N TYR A 181 21.88 -9.63 -3.83
CA TYR A 181 23.15 -9.83 -3.10
C TYR A 181 23.51 -11.32 -2.94
N GLU A 182 22.52 -12.20 -2.96
CA GLU A 182 22.74 -13.65 -2.89
C GLU A 182 23.42 -14.20 -4.15
N SER A 183 23.05 -13.72 -5.34
CA SER A 183 23.71 -14.13 -6.58
C SER A 183 25.13 -13.57 -6.68
N ALA A 184 25.36 -12.34 -6.25
CA ALA A 184 26.70 -11.74 -6.24
C ALA A 184 27.67 -12.48 -5.31
N SER A 185 27.21 -12.90 -4.12
CA SER A 185 28.04 -13.68 -3.20
C SER A 185 28.34 -15.10 -3.69
N VAL A 186 27.38 -15.72 -4.37
CA VAL A 186 27.55 -17.06 -4.97
C VAL A 186 28.47 -17.00 -6.19
N GLU A 187 28.37 -15.96 -7.03
CA GLU A 187 29.25 -15.76 -8.16
C GLU A 187 30.70 -15.49 -7.72
N GLU A 188 30.93 -14.67 -6.67
CA GLU A 188 32.25 -14.45 -6.08
C GLU A 188 32.82 -15.72 -5.43
N GLU A 189 32.00 -16.56 -4.82
CA GLU A 189 32.45 -17.86 -4.29
C GLU A 189 32.77 -18.86 -5.40
N LEU A 190 32.00 -18.89 -6.48
CA LEU A 190 32.25 -19.72 -7.65
C LEU A 190 33.52 -19.31 -8.36
N GLU A 191 33.79 -18.03 -8.58
CA GLU A 191 35.01 -17.54 -9.17
C GLU A 191 36.26 -17.93 -8.32
N LYS A 192 36.17 -17.80 -7.00
CA LYS A 192 37.26 -18.22 -6.10
C LYS A 192 37.49 -19.73 -6.14
N VAL A 193 36.44 -20.54 -6.26
CA VAL A 193 36.55 -22.00 -6.39
C VAL A 193 37.16 -22.37 -7.75
N GLU A 194 36.80 -21.70 -8.83
CA GLU A 194 37.38 -21.91 -10.15
C GLU A 194 38.84 -21.49 -10.21
N GLU A 195 39.23 -20.39 -9.58
CA GLU A 195 40.64 -19.98 -9.47
C GLU A 195 41.46 -21.00 -8.69
N THR A 196 40.96 -21.51 -7.56
CA THR A 196 41.66 -22.53 -6.77
C THR A 196 41.84 -23.85 -7.53
N ILE A 197 40.81 -24.30 -8.27
CA ILE A 197 40.88 -25.51 -9.10
C ILE A 197 41.93 -25.33 -10.23
N ASN A 198 41.95 -24.16 -10.87
CA ASN A 198 42.92 -23.87 -11.92
C ASN A 198 44.38 -23.79 -11.40
N GLU A 199 44.59 -23.27 -10.18
CA GLU A 199 45.90 -23.28 -9.53
C GLU A 199 46.36 -24.71 -9.16
N GLU A 200 45.44 -25.56 -8.66
CA GLU A 200 45.75 -26.96 -8.36
C GLU A 200 46.10 -27.76 -9.62
N LEU A 201 45.33 -27.59 -10.68
CA LEU A 201 45.61 -28.22 -11.98
C LEU A 201 46.94 -27.76 -12.58
N ALA A 202 47.31 -26.49 -12.43
CA ALA A 202 48.59 -25.96 -12.87
C ALA A 202 49.76 -26.52 -12.08
N THR A 203 49.60 -26.79 -10.80
CA THR A 203 50.64 -27.41 -9.94
C THR A 203 50.78 -28.90 -10.20
N GLU A 204 49.75 -29.65 -10.52
CA GLU A 204 49.80 -31.05 -10.91
C GLU A 204 50.50 -31.24 -12.27
N THR A 205 50.23 -30.39 -13.26
CA THR A 205 50.86 -30.48 -14.58
C THR A 205 52.39 -30.17 -14.52
N VAL A 206 52.86 -29.40 -13.53
CA VAL A 206 54.28 -29.14 -13.31
C VAL A 206 54.95 -30.28 -12.57
N ALA A 207 54.24 -31.08 -11.81
CA ALA A 207 54.76 -32.22 -11.06
C ALA A 207 54.92 -33.49 -11.91
N GLU A 208 54.12 -33.70 -12.96
CA GLU A 208 54.23 -34.83 -13.88
C GLU A 208 55.26 -34.64 -15.03
N GLY A 209 55.80 -33.45 -15.15
CA GLY A 209 56.81 -33.07 -16.20
C GLY A 209 58.28 -33.15 -15.77
N LYS A 210 58.64 -33.83 -14.65
CA LYS A 210 60.00 -33.97 -14.18
C LYS A 210 60.49 -35.43 -14.15
#